data_ab5642a66119dfdd376bbf36e218c7d3
#
_entry.id   ab5642a66119dfdd376bbf36e218c7d3
#
_cell.length_a   1.000
_cell.length_b   1.000
_cell.length_c   1.000
_cell.angle_alpha   90.00
_cell.angle_beta   90.00
_cell.angle_gamma   90.00
#
_symmetry.space_group_name_H-M   'P 1'
#
loop_
_entity.id
_entity.type
_entity.pdbx_description
1 polymer ?
#
loop_
_entity_poly.entity_id
_entity_poly.type
_entity_poly.pdbx_seq_one_letter_code
_entity_poly.pdbx_strand_id
1 'polypeptide(L)'
;ELASNVGDVRQIVLETSESGKTVIGEFGQSYWLDKRHGFSPNVTASHTTTPEFFLSAGIPPQPVHVIGTCKAYDTKVGTHVFHTEIPDENPLALKLKQLEFGTSTGRQRMVGWFDAVEKGTAMRYCGFDDLVINKIDALTHSDGWKGELSICTAYEDRSGNRVHRVPRDDRERRSMKPVYKQIPGWIEDISLCRSFFELPSQARNYVAWMVKSTLDAAQCPGPQPRIRYLGVGPDPKQIIKDVPASEQLIKENLLDT
;
A
#
# COMPACT_ATOMS: atom_id res chain seq x y z
N GLU A 1 2.22 28.04 -28.98
CA GLU A 1 1.54 26.72 -29.00
C GLU A 1 0.92 26.32 -27.66
N LEU A 2 1.46 26.76 -26.51
CA LEU A 2 0.93 26.42 -25.19
C LEU A 2 -0.14 27.41 -24.67
N ALA A 3 -0.26 28.58 -25.24
CA ALA A 3 -1.14 29.65 -24.74
C ALA A 3 -2.64 29.22 -24.69
N SER A 4 -3.08 28.39 -25.63
CA SER A 4 -4.45 27.83 -25.63
C SER A 4 -4.73 26.83 -24.52
N ASN A 5 -3.69 26.33 -23.86
CA ASN A 5 -3.78 25.39 -22.73
C ASN A 5 -3.62 26.06 -21.36
N VAL A 6 -3.47 27.39 -21.35
CA VAL A 6 -3.39 28.19 -20.10
C VAL A 6 -4.77 28.72 -19.78
N GLY A 7 -5.25 28.45 -18.56
CA GLY A 7 -6.57 28.88 -18.11
C GLY A 7 -6.68 28.87 -16.60
N ASP A 8 -7.79 29.32 -16.08
CA ASP A 8 -8.12 29.24 -14.67
C ASP A 8 -8.56 27.81 -14.29
N VAL A 9 -7.58 26.97 -13.99
CA VAL A 9 -7.80 25.55 -13.60
C VAL A 9 -8.67 25.45 -12.36
N ARG A 10 -8.52 26.39 -11.41
CA ARG A 10 -9.31 26.41 -10.18
C ARG A 10 -10.78 26.58 -10.47
N GLN A 11 -11.13 27.53 -11.34
CA GLN A 11 -12.52 27.77 -11.77
C GLN A 11 -13.08 26.53 -12.49
N ILE A 12 -12.31 25.89 -13.37
CA ILE A 12 -12.72 24.69 -14.09
C ILE A 12 -13.05 23.54 -13.13
N VAL A 13 -12.20 23.32 -12.12
CA VAL A 13 -12.41 22.25 -11.13
C VAL A 13 -13.64 22.52 -10.28
N LEU A 14 -13.84 23.76 -9.85
CA LEU A 14 -15.00 24.20 -9.06
C LEU A 14 -16.31 23.97 -9.84
N GLU A 15 -16.41 24.50 -11.04
CA GLU A 15 -17.58 24.33 -11.93
C GLU A 15 -17.86 22.86 -12.25
N THR A 16 -16.81 22.07 -12.45
CA THR A 16 -16.93 20.62 -12.68
C THR A 16 -17.55 19.92 -11.47
N SER A 17 -17.08 20.24 -10.27
CA SER A 17 -17.60 19.70 -9.01
C SER A 17 -19.07 20.13 -8.79
N GLU A 18 -19.38 21.42 -8.96
CA GLU A 18 -20.73 21.96 -8.78
C GLU A 18 -21.74 21.43 -9.81
N SER A 19 -21.28 21.07 -11.00
CA SER A 19 -22.14 20.46 -12.03
C SER A 19 -22.45 18.97 -11.77
N GLY A 20 -22.00 18.39 -10.66
CA GLY A 20 -22.23 17.00 -10.30
C GLY A 20 -21.40 15.98 -11.09
N LYS A 21 -20.40 16.43 -11.83
CA LYS A 21 -19.44 15.55 -12.50
C LYS A 21 -18.42 15.00 -11.53
N THR A 22 -17.92 13.81 -11.82
CA THR A 22 -16.87 13.19 -10.99
C THR A 22 -15.51 13.87 -11.22
N VAL A 23 -14.89 14.33 -10.14
CA VAL A 23 -13.50 14.79 -10.12
C VAL A 23 -12.67 13.74 -9.43
N ILE A 24 -11.60 13.28 -10.09
CA ILE A 24 -10.66 12.31 -9.55
C ILE A 24 -9.35 13.03 -9.25
N GLY A 25 -8.89 12.93 -7.99
CA GLY A 25 -7.58 13.43 -7.58
C GLY A 25 -6.61 12.28 -7.32
N GLU A 26 -5.40 12.42 -7.85
CA GLU A 26 -4.31 11.48 -7.63
C GLU A 26 -3.09 12.24 -7.08
N PHE A 27 -2.54 11.76 -5.97
CA PHE A 27 -1.29 12.28 -5.44
C PHE A 27 -0.09 11.58 -6.07
N GLY A 28 0.96 12.34 -6.34
CA GLY A 28 2.17 11.81 -6.98
C GLY A 28 3.05 10.96 -6.07
N GLN A 29 2.88 11.05 -4.73
CA GLN A 29 3.69 10.37 -3.73
C GLN A 29 2.84 9.70 -2.66
N SER A 30 3.45 8.73 -1.97
CA SER A 30 2.80 8.01 -0.88
C SER A 30 2.79 8.80 0.44
N TYR A 31 1.98 8.35 1.40
CA TYR A 31 1.85 8.93 2.74
C TYR A 31 3.20 9.17 3.44
N TRP A 32 4.14 8.22 3.38
CA TRP A 32 5.43 8.34 4.06
C TRP A 32 6.41 9.32 3.40
N LEU A 33 6.06 9.85 2.24
CA LEU A 33 6.78 10.94 1.57
C LEU A 33 6.12 12.31 1.79
N ASP A 34 5.03 12.37 2.54
CA ASP A 34 4.36 13.64 2.91
C ASP A 34 5.29 14.55 3.70
N LYS A 35 5.29 15.84 3.36
CA LYS A 35 6.14 16.86 3.99
C LYS A 35 5.96 16.94 5.51
N ARG A 36 4.74 16.71 6.02
CA ARG A 36 4.39 16.81 7.44
C ARG A 36 4.39 15.48 8.16
N HIS A 37 3.92 14.43 7.49
CA HIS A 37 3.68 13.12 8.08
C HIS A 37 4.78 12.10 7.80
N GLY A 38 5.56 12.31 6.73
CA GLY A 38 6.59 11.38 6.28
C GLY A 38 7.87 11.37 7.12
N PHE A 39 8.86 10.65 6.62
CA PHE A 39 10.15 10.45 7.29
C PHE A 39 11.14 11.60 7.00
N SER A 40 10.87 12.77 7.56
CA SER A 40 11.78 13.93 7.42
C SER A 40 13.23 13.57 7.84
N PRO A 41 14.26 14.00 7.06
CA PRO A 41 14.20 14.90 5.90
C PRO A 41 13.91 14.19 4.56
N ASN A 42 13.68 12.88 4.53
CA ASN A 42 13.47 12.09 3.33
C ASN A 42 12.00 12.13 2.87
N VAL A 43 11.52 13.32 2.55
CA VAL A 43 10.13 13.60 2.16
C VAL A 43 10.09 14.40 0.86
N THR A 44 8.93 14.50 0.24
CA THR A 44 8.68 15.41 -0.88
C THR A 44 8.39 16.84 -0.37
N ALA A 45 8.37 17.80 -1.28
CA ALA A 45 7.99 19.19 -0.96
C ALA A 45 6.47 19.36 -0.80
N SER A 46 5.67 18.37 -1.15
CA SER A 46 4.21 18.40 -1.15
C SER A 46 3.60 17.61 0.01
N HIS A 47 2.31 17.86 0.24
CA HIS A 47 1.47 17.04 1.11
C HIS A 47 0.73 15.99 0.28
N THR A 48 0.50 14.81 0.87
CA THR A 48 -0.05 13.65 0.18
C THR A 48 -1.28 13.06 0.89
N THR A 49 -1.85 13.81 1.82
CA THR A 49 -3.02 13.39 2.59
C THR A 49 -4.31 14.01 2.05
N THR A 50 -5.45 13.38 2.32
CA THR A 50 -6.77 13.79 1.82
C THR A 50 -7.09 15.28 2.01
N PRO A 51 -6.80 15.95 3.15
CA PRO A 51 -7.05 17.39 3.30
C PRO A 51 -6.33 18.26 2.27
N GLU A 52 -5.16 17.87 1.81
CA GLU A 52 -4.41 18.60 0.79
C GLU A 52 -5.08 18.59 -0.58
N PHE A 53 -5.91 17.59 -0.85
CA PHE A 53 -6.68 17.53 -2.11
C PHE A 53 -7.52 18.79 -2.31
N PHE A 54 -8.23 19.23 -1.27
CA PHE A 54 -9.06 20.43 -1.35
C PHE A 54 -8.24 21.71 -1.52
N LEU A 55 -7.11 21.79 -0.83
CA LEU A 55 -6.21 22.95 -0.91
C LEU A 55 -5.56 23.04 -2.29
N SER A 56 -5.07 21.92 -2.81
CA SER A 56 -4.41 21.86 -4.12
C SER A 56 -5.39 22.07 -5.27
N ALA A 57 -6.60 21.50 -5.17
CA ALA A 57 -7.65 21.67 -6.18
C ALA A 57 -8.32 23.06 -6.12
N GLY A 58 -8.18 23.78 -4.99
CA GLY A 58 -8.79 25.09 -4.77
C GLY A 58 -10.31 25.04 -4.62
N ILE A 59 -10.84 23.92 -4.09
CA ILE A 59 -12.27 23.73 -3.83
C ILE A 59 -12.55 23.67 -2.32
N PRO A 60 -13.77 23.99 -1.87
CA PRO A 60 -14.14 23.89 -0.46
C PRO A 60 -14.14 22.42 -0.02
N PRO A 61 -13.83 22.13 1.27
CA PRO A 61 -13.96 20.79 1.83
C PRO A 61 -15.38 20.24 1.65
N GLN A 62 -15.47 19.02 1.21
CA GLN A 62 -16.72 18.31 0.97
C GLN A 62 -16.49 16.79 1.11
N PRO A 63 -17.54 15.98 1.27
CA PRO A 63 -17.40 14.52 1.30
C PRO A 63 -16.71 14.01 0.02
N VAL A 64 -15.71 13.16 0.22
CA VAL A 64 -14.97 12.51 -0.87
C VAL A 64 -14.86 11.01 -0.57
N HIS A 65 -14.81 10.20 -1.62
CA HIS A 65 -14.52 8.79 -1.51
C HIS A 65 -13.01 8.58 -1.66
N VAL A 66 -12.37 8.08 -0.61
CA VAL A 66 -10.91 7.97 -0.52
C VAL A 66 -10.48 6.52 -0.79
N ILE A 67 -9.63 6.34 -1.80
CA ILE A 67 -9.10 5.03 -2.18
C ILE A 67 -7.62 4.95 -1.79
N GLY A 68 -7.28 4.03 -0.88
CA GLY A 68 -5.91 3.71 -0.53
C GLY A 68 -5.31 2.68 -1.48
N THR A 69 -4.14 2.99 -2.05
CA THR A 69 -3.46 2.07 -2.97
C THR A 69 -2.12 1.61 -2.42
N CYS A 70 -1.87 0.30 -2.44
CA CYS A 70 -0.58 -0.29 -2.10
C CYS A 70 -0.24 -1.48 -3.00
N LYS A 71 1.00 -1.96 -2.88
CA LYS A 71 1.44 -3.23 -3.45
C LYS A 71 1.31 -4.34 -2.41
N ALA A 72 1.35 -5.59 -2.85
CA ALA A 72 1.41 -6.75 -1.97
C ALA A 72 2.77 -6.93 -1.26
N TYR A 73 3.74 -6.09 -1.55
CA TYR A 73 5.06 -5.97 -0.90
C TYR A 73 5.46 -4.49 -0.88
N ASP A 74 6.55 -4.15 -0.20
CA ASP A 74 6.98 -2.78 -0.09
C ASP A 74 8.12 -2.43 -1.03
N THR A 75 8.14 -1.17 -1.45
CA THR A 75 9.24 -0.60 -2.22
C THR A 75 9.61 0.76 -1.65
N LYS A 76 10.89 1.09 -1.73
CA LYS A 76 11.41 2.32 -1.19
C LYS A 76 12.50 2.92 -2.07
N VAL A 77 12.56 4.26 -2.04
CA VAL A 77 13.65 5.05 -2.60
C VAL A 77 14.14 5.98 -1.49
N GLY A 78 15.43 6.26 -1.42
CA GLY A 78 16.01 7.14 -0.42
C GLY A 78 16.84 6.39 0.62
N THR A 79 17.37 7.13 1.60
CA THR A 79 18.39 6.64 2.55
C THR A 79 17.86 6.42 3.98
N HIS A 80 16.59 6.67 4.22
CA HIS A 80 15.98 6.42 5.53
C HIS A 80 15.79 4.91 5.77
N VAL A 81 15.64 4.51 7.03
CA VAL A 81 15.52 3.11 7.43
C VAL A 81 14.36 2.42 6.71
N PHE A 82 14.62 1.22 6.21
CA PHE A 82 13.63 0.33 5.62
C PHE A 82 13.61 -0.97 6.43
N HIS A 83 12.77 -1.00 7.48
CA HIS A 83 12.76 -2.09 8.46
C HIS A 83 12.46 -3.45 7.85
N THR A 84 11.65 -3.47 6.81
CA THR A 84 11.19 -4.70 6.16
C THR A 84 11.96 -5.03 4.90
N GLU A 85 13.12 -4.39 4.65
CA GLU A 85 13.94 -4.66 3.48
C GLU A 85 14.25 -6.15 3.37
N ILE A 86 14.06 -6.71 2.18
CA ILE A 86 14.45 -8.07 1.87
C ILE A 86 15.93 -8.06 1.47
N PRO A 87 16.81 -8.78 2.18
CA PRO A 87 18.23 -8.83 1.86
C PRO A 87 18.49 -9.29 0.44
N ASP A 88 19.54 -8.77 -0.20
CA ASP A 88 19.89 -9.10 -1.58
C ASP A 88 20.25 -10.59 -1.80
N GLU A 89 20.63 -11.29 -0.75
CA GLU A 89 20.88 -12.73 -0.76
C GLU A 89 19.60 -13.54 -0.91
N ASN A 90 18.44 -12.94 -0.64
CA ASN A 90 17.16 -13.59 -0.83
C ASN A 90 16.76 -13.54 -2.32
N PRO A 91 16.55 -14.69 -2.98
CA PRO A 91 16.21 -14.71 -4.39
C PRO A 91 14.92 -13.94 -4.74
N LEU A 92 13.98 -13.79 -3.79
CA LEU A 92 12.80 -12.95 -3.99
C LEU A 92 13.18 -11.49 -4.19
N ALA A 93 14.19 -10.97 -3.46
CA ALA A 93 14.64 -9.59 -3.64
C ALA A 93 15.12 -9.35 -5.07
N LEU A 94 15.89 -10.27 -5.63
CA LEU A 94 16.37 -10.18 -7.02
C LEU A 94 15.22 -10.19 -8.02
N LYS A 95 14.24 -11.08 -7.83
CA LYS A 95 13.02 -11.15 -8.65
C LYS A 95 12.24 -9.84 -8.61
N LEU A 96 11.96 -9.31 -7.43
CA LEU A 96 11.17 -8.10 -7.27
C LEU A 96 11.91 -6.86 -7.80
N LYS A 97 13.23 -6.78 -7.60
CA LYS A 97 14.06 -5.68 -8.13
C LYS A 97 13.99 -5.58 -9.64
N GLN A 98 13.86 -6.69 -10.37
CA GLN A 98 13.68 -6.67 -11.82
C GLN A 98 12.38 -5.96 -12.26
N LEU A 99 11.39 -5.85 -11.38
CA LEU A 99 10.09 -5.22 -11.64
C LEU A 99 10.01 -3.78 -11.12
N GLU A 100 11.04 -3.31 -10.38
CA GLU A 100 10.94 -2.09 -9.58
C GLU A 100 12.00 -1.04 -9.96
N PHE A 101 11.64 -0.21 -10.92
CA PHE A 101 12.42 0.96 -11.35
C PHE A 101 11.58 2.24 -11.26
N GLY A 102 12.25 3.36 -11.02
CA GLY A 102 11.61 4.67 -11.15
C GLY A 102 11.35 4.99 -12.61
N THR A 103 10.09 5.24 -12.97
CA THR A 103 9.67 5.46 -14.36
C THR A 103 10.42 6.64 -15.03
N SER A 104 10.61 7.74 -14.31
CA SER A 104 11.26 8.94 -14.83
C SER A 104 12.79 8.95 -14.67
N THR A 105 13.31 8.30 -13.63
CA THR A 105 14.75 8.37 -13.28
C THR A 105 15.51 7.09 -13.59
N GLY A 106 14.81 5.99 -13.91
CA GLY A 106 15.42 4.67 -14.06
C GLY A 106 16.07 4.11 -12.78
N ARG A 107 15.93 4.80 -11.63
CA ARG A 107 16.55 4.39 -10.37
C ARG A 107 15.94 3.09 -9.87
N GLN A 108 16.80 2.13 -9.52
CA GLN A 108 16.42 0.90 -8.83
C GLN A 108 15.78 1.23 -7.48
N ARG A 109 14.64 0.58 -7.18
CA ARG A 109 14.01 0.65 -5.87
C ARG A 109 14.50 -0.49 -4.98
N MET A 110 14.61 -0.22 -3.68
CA MET A 110 14.71 -1.26 -2.66
C MET A 110 13.36 -1.98 -2.57
N VAL A 111 13.38 -3.25 -2.22
CA VAL A 111 12.19 -4.09 -2.05
C VAL A 111 12.13 -4.63 -0.64
N GLY A 112 10.94 -4.77 -0.10
CA GLY A 112 10.72 -5.20 1.29
C GLY A 112 9.45 -6.03 1.45
N TRP A 113 9.36 -6.74 2.55
CA TRP A 113 8.15 -7.42 2.96
C TRP A 113 7.02 -6.41 3.23
N PHE A 114 5.78 -6.86 3.10
CA PHE A 114 4.63 -6.02 3.38
C PHE A 114 4.63 -5.55 4.84
N ASP A 115 4.66 -4.24 5.06
CA ASP A 115 4.65 -3.61 6.37
C ASP A 115 3.23 -3.15 6.75
N ALA A 116 2.53 -3.96 7.53
CA ALA A 116 1.18 -3.65 7.96
C ALA A 116 1.13 -2.48 8.97
N VAL A 117 2.23 -2.23 9.71
CA VAL A 117 2.30 -1.14 10.68
C VAL A 117 2.37 0.22 9.97
N GLU A 118 3.20 0.32 8.91
CA GLU A 118 3.26 1.53 8.09
C GLU A 118 1.92 1.80 7.40
N LYS A 119 1.29 0.77 6.84
CA LYS A 119 0.00 0.90 6.14
C LYS A 119 -1.15 1.19 7.09
N GLY A 120 -1.19 0.56 8.25
CA GLY A 120 -2.19 0.85 9.29
C GLY A 120 -2.07 2.28 9.80
N THR A 121 -0.84 2.78 9.98
CA THR A 121 -0.61 4.18 10.34
C THR A 121 -1.14 5.12 9.26
N ALA A 122 -0.82 4.88 7.98
CA ALA A 122 -1.33 5.68 6.87
C ALA A 122 -2.87 5.64 6.79
N MET A 123 -3.47 4.46 6.93
CA MET A 123 -4.92 4.26 6.93
C MET A 123 -5.60 5.10 8.02
N ARG A 124 -5.05 5.11 9.23
CA ARG A 124 -5.58 5.87 10.36
C ARG A 124 -5.65 7.37 10.09
N TYR A 125 -4.67 7.93 9.37
CA TYR A 125 -4.61 9.37 9.11
C TYR A 125 -5.27 9.80 7.80
N CYS A 126 -5.40 8.91 6.82
CA CYS A 126 -5.99 9.24 5.52
C CYS A 126 -7.48 8.91 5.41
N GLY A 127 -8.01 7.99 6.24
CA GLY A 127 -9.43 7.65 6.25
C GLY A 127 -9.88 7.02 4.94
N PHE A 128 -9.33 5.84 4.58
CA PHE A 128 -9.68 5.16 3.33
C PHE A 128 -11.07 4.50 3.42
N ASP A 129 -11.87 4.69 2.36
CA ASP A 129 -13.16 4.00 2.18
C ASP A 129 -12.97 2.65 1.47
N ASP A 130 -12.12 2.63 0.45
CA ASP A 130 -11.77 1.42 -0.30
C ASP A 130 -10.24 1.26 -0.40
N LEU A 131 -9.80 0.02 -0.66
CA LEU A 131 -8.40 -0.33 -0.86
C LEU A 131 -8.18 -0.92 -2.25
N VAL A 132 -7.03 -0.64 -2.82
CA VAL A 132 -6.49 -1.30 -4.02
C VAL A 132 -5.16 -1.93 -3.67
N ILE A 133 -5.05 -3.24 -3.87
CA ILE A 133 -3.80 -3.98 -3.66
C ILE A 133 -3.32 -4.51 -5.00
N ASN A 134 -2.13 -4.10 -5.40
CA ASN A 134 -1.53 -4.47 -6.68
C ASN A 134 -0.37 -5.45 -6.52
N LYS A 135 0.02 -6.10 -7.63
CA LYS A 135 1.23 -6.92 -7.76
C LYS A 135 1.29 -8.14 -6.85
N ILE A 136 0.16 -8.75 -6.54
CA ILE A 136 0.16 -10.01 -5.80
C ILE A 136 0.79 -11.14 -6.64
N ASP A 137 0.65 -11.09 -7.96
CA ASP A 137 1.27 -11.99 -8.93
C ASP A 137 2.79 -12.04 -8.84
N ALA A 138 3.42 -10.91 -8.48
CA ALA A 138 4.87 -10.85 -8.31
C ALA A 138 5.40 -11.75 -7.19
N LEU A 139 4.54 -12.17 -6.26
CA LEU A 139 4.88 -13.04 -5.13
C LEU A 139 4.69 -14.54 -5.42
N THR A 140 4.16 -14.91 -6.58
CA THR A 140 4.07 -16.30 -7.02
C THR A 140 5.48 -16.93 -7.04
N HIS A 141 5.61 -18.19 -6.57
CA HIS A 141 6.87 -18.92 -6.64
C HIS A 141 7.43 -18.97 -8.06
N SER A 142 8.73 -19.08 -8.17
CA SER A 142 9.46 -19.22 -9.43
C SER A 142 10.59 -20.23 -9.26
N ASP A 143 11.26 -20.62 -10.34
CA ASP A 143 12.37 -21.56 -10.27
C ASP A 143 13.52 -21.08 -9.37
N GLY A 144 13.69 -19.76 -9.25
CA GLY A 144 14.72 -19.16 -8.40
C GLY A 144 14.28 -18.95 -6.94
N TRP A 145 12.97 -19.04 -6.63
CA TRP A 145 12.48 -18.77 -5.29
C TRP A 145 11.19 -19.55 -4.99
N LYS A 146 11.17 -20.26 -3.86
CA LYS A 146 10.05 -21.07 -3.34
C LYS A 146 9.90 -20.94 -1.82
N GLY A 147 10.21 -19.75 -1.28
CA GLY A 147 10.20 -19.51 0.17
C GLY A 147 8.83 -19.10 0.72
N GLU A 148 8.78 -18.93 2.03
CA GLU A 148 7.64 -18.34 2.71
C GLU A 148 7.62 -16.83 2.52
N LEU A 149 6.42 -16.26 2.54
CA LEU A 149 6.18 -14.82 2.55
C LEU A 149 6.14 -14.30 3.97
N SER A 150 6.57 -13.07 4.18
CA SER A 150 6.54 -12.41 5.48
C SER A 150 5.65 -11.18 5.45
N ILE A 151 4.87 -10.98 6.51
CA ILE A 151 4.14 -9.74 6.78
C ILE A 151 4.63 -9.18 8.11
N CYS A 152 5.11 -7.94 8.13
CA CYS A 152 5.43 -7.25 9.37
C CYS A 152 4.13 -6.81 10.05
N THR A 153 3.85 -7.42 11.21
CA THR A 153 2.61 -7.22 11.96
C THR A 153 2.77 -6.29 13.15
N ALA A 154 4.00 -6.09 13.60
CA ALA A 154 4.37 -5.19 14.69
C ALA A 154 5.84 -4.81 14.58
N TYR A 155 6.27 -3.82 15.34
CA TYR A 155 7.67 -3.61 15.67
C TYR A 155 7.93 -4.03 17.11
N GLU A 156 9.18 -4.35 17.41
CA GLU A 156 9.68 -4.56 18.77
C GLU A 156 10.62 -3.41 19.15
N ASP A 157 10.36 -2.77 20.30
CA ASP A 157 11.20 -1.72 20.83
C ASP A 157 12.45 -2.31 21.55
N ARG A 158 13.34 -1.43 22.07
CA ARG A 158 14.55 -1.84 22.81
C ARG A 158 14.27 -2.62 24.10
N SER A 159 13.06 -2.51 24.62
CA SER A 159 12.62 -3.19 25.84
C SER A 159 11.89 -4.51 25.56
N GLY A 160 11.77 -4.89 24.28
CA GLY A 160 11.05 -6.09 23.86
C GLY A 160 9.52 -5.92 23.77
N ASN A 161 9.00 -4.70 23.88
CA ASN A 161 7.57 -4.46 23.78
C ASN A 161 7.13 -4.40 22.30
N ARG A 162 5.96 -4.95 22.00
CA ARG A 162 5.35 -4.84 20.68
C ARG A 162 4.70 -3.48 20.48
N VAL A 163 5.01 -2.84 19.37
CA VAL A 163 4.53 -1.52 18.95
C VAL A 163 3.81 -1.66 17.61
N HIS A 164 2.54 -1.22 17.55
CA HIS A 164 1.69 -1.30 16.37
C HIS A 164 1.52 0.06 15.66
N ARG A 165 2.47 0.95 15.84
CA ARG A 165 2.50 2.26 15.17
C ARG A 165 3.93 2.64 14.82
N VAL A 166 4.09 3.44 13.79
CA VAL A 166 5.40 3.97 13.39
C VAL A 166 5.80 5.09 14.33
N PRO A 167 6.94 4.99 15.04
CA PRO A 167 7.45 6.09 15.85
C PRO A 167 7.79 7.32 15.00
N ARG A 168 7.49 8.51 15.51
CA ARG A 168 7.85 9.77 14.83
C ARG A 168 9.31 10.15 15.03
N ASP A 169 9.87 9.88 16.19
CA ASP A 169 11.28 10.11 16.47
C ASP A 169 12.16 9.16 15.64
N ASP A 170 13.15 9.71 14.92
CA ASP A 170 14.01 8.94 14.03
C ASP A 170 14.94 7.97 14.79
N ARG A 171 15.38 8.33 16.01
CA ARG A 171 16.23 7.47 16.83
C ARG A 171 15.44 6.29 17.37
N GLU A 172 14.21 6.54 17.80
CA GLU A 172 13.29 5.48 18.24
C GLU A 172 13.00 4.56 17.05
N ARG A 173 12.61 5.11 15.91
CA ARG A 173 12.33 4.34 14.69
C ARG A 173 13.52 3.47 14.29
N ARG A 174 14.75 4.01 14.25
CA ARG A 174 15.97 3.25 13.90
C ARG A 174 16.25 2.09 14.84
N SER A 175 15.72 2.10 16.05
CA SER A 175 15.91 1.03 17.02
C SER A 175 14.87 -0.08 16.96
N MET A 176 13.81 0.12 16.21
CA MET A 176 12.74 -0.87 16.07
C MET A 176 13.19 -2.08 15.25
N LYS A 177 12.70 -3.25 15.63
CA LYS A 177 12.88 -4.49 14.88
C LYS A 177 11.53 -4.96 14.35
N PRO A 178 11.42 -5.34 13.08
CA PRO A 178 10.17 -5.86 12.53
C PRO A 178 9.86 -7.25 13.13
N VAL A 179 8.59 -7.45 13.44
CA VAL A 179 8.04 -8.73 13.90
C VAL A 179 7.20 -9.30 12.78
N TYR A 180 7.56 -10.47 12.31
CA TYR A 180 6.95 -11.07 11.14
C TYR A 180 5.98 -12.21 11.47
N LYS A 181 4.91 -12.29 10.70
CA LYS A 181 4.11 -13.49 10.47
C LYS A 181 4.59 -14.14 9.17
N GLN A 182 4.99 -15.40 9.24
CA GLN A 182 5.33 -16.22 8.07
C GLN A 182 4.07 -16.82 7.47
N ILE A 183 4.00 -16.86 6.16
CA ILE A 183 2.83 -17.35 5.40
C ILE A 183 3.34 -18.19 4.22
N PRO A 184 2.82 -19.40 4.02
CA PRO A 184 3.16 -20.20 2.85
C PRO A 184 2.92 -19.46 1.54
N GLY A 185 3.85 -19.56 0.61
CA GLY A 185 3.69 -19.06 -0.76
C GLY A 185 2.87 -20.01 -1.63
N TRP A 186 2.67 -19.66 -2.89
CA TRP A 186 1.94 -20.46 -3.89
C TRP A 186 2.73 -20.54 -5.19
N ILE A 187 2.44 -21.58 -5.99
CA ILE A 187 3.14 -21.87 -7.26
C ILE A 187 2.30 -21.58 -8.49
N GLU A 188 0.99 -21.50 -8.33
CA GLU A 188 0.06 -21.32 -9.43
C GLU A 188 0.18 -19.90 -10.02
N ASP A 189 0.12 -19.81 -11.34
CA ASP A 189 -0.01 -18.54 -12.04
C ASP A 189 -1.42 -17.96 -11.80
N ILE A 190 -1.50 -16.88 -11.09
CA ILE A 190 -2.75 -16.20 -10.74
C ILE A 190 -3.15 -15.10 -11.73
N SER A 191 -2.37 -14.86 -12.76
CA SER A 191 -2.59 -13.76 -13.72
C SER A 191 -3.90 -13.89 -14.51
N LEU A 192 -4.45 -15.09 -14.60
CA LEU A 192 -5.71 -15.41 -15.25
C LEU A 192 -6.92 -15.41 -14.30
N CYS A 193 -6.72 -15.35 -12.99
CA CYS A 193 -7.82 -15.26 -12.03
C CYS A 193 -8.62 -13.98 -12.22
N ARG A 194 -9.94 -14.09 -12.19
CA ARG A 194 -10.87 -12.96 -12.29
C ARG A 194 -11.84 -12.90 -11.12
N SER A 195 -11.88 -13.95 -10.30
CA SER A 195 -12.60 -14.04 -9.05
C SER A 195 -11.63 -14.29 -7.89
N PHE A 196 -11.95 -13.75 -6.71
CA PHE A 196 -11.17 -13.98 -5.50
C PHE A 196 -11.08 -15.48 -5.14
N PHE A 197 -12.14 -16.21 -5.40
CA PHE A 197 -12.22 -17.65 -5.10
C PHE A 197 -11.45 -18.55 -6.07
N GLU A 198 -11.01 -18.01 -7.21
CA GLU A 198 -10.08 -18.72 -8.13
C GLU A 198 -8.63 -18.68 -7.65
N LEU A 199 -8.30 -17.78 -6.72
CA LEU A 199 -6.96 -17.72 -6.14
C LEU A 199 -6.66 -18.98 -5.33
N PRO A 200 -5.41 -19.47 -5.34
CA PRO A 200 -4.93 -20.51 -4.43
C PRO A 200 -5.22 -20.13 -2.96
N SER A 201 -5.49 -21.13 -2.13
CA SER A 201 -5.77 -20.91 -0.71
C SER A 201 -4.68 -20.12 0.01
N GLN A 202 -3.40 -20.36 -0.34
CA GLN A 202 -2.26 -19.64 0.21
C GLN A 202 -2.27 -18.16 -0.19
N ALA A 203 -2.62 -17.84 -1.45
CA ALA A 203 -2.74 -16.46 -1.91
C ALA A 203 -3.90 -15.74 -1.19
N ARG A 204 -5.04 -16.41 -1.01
CA ARG A 204 -6.16 -15.86 -0.23
C ARG A 204 -5.79 -15.64 1.23
N ASN A 205 -5.06 -16.58 1.83
CA ASN A 205 -4.55 -16.47 3.19
C ASN A 205 -3.59 -15.29 3.34
N TYR A 206 -2.68 -15.09 2.37
CA TYR A 206 -1.78 -13.94 2.37
C TYR A 206 -2.55 -12.61 2.35
N VAL A 207 -3.54 -12.48 1.46
CA VAL A 207 -4.40 -11.29 1.39
C VAL A 207 -5.17 -11.08 2.70
N ALA A 208 -5.70 -12.14 3.29
CA ALA A 208 -6.41 -12.06 4.58
C ALA A 208 -5.49 -11.57 5.71
N TRP A 209 -4.25 -12.05 5.78
CA TRP A 209 -3.25 -11.59 6.74
C TRP A 209 -2.81 -10.14 6.50
N MET A 210 -2.65 -9.71 5.23
CA MET A 210 -2.39 -8.30 4.91
C MET A 210 -3.47 -7.40 5.47
N VAL A 211 -4.74 -7.72 5.21
CA VAL A 211 -5.89 -6.93 5.67
C VAL A 211 -5.98 -6.95 7.18
N LYS A 212 -5.99 -8.13 7.79
CA LYS A 212 -6.07 -8.27 9.25
C LYS A 212 -5.00 -7.45 9.96
N SER A 213 -3.74 -7.65 9.61
CA SER A 213 -2.61 -6.97 10.27
C SER A 213 -2.64 -5.46 10.08
N THR A 214 -3.09 -5.00 8.90
CA THR A 214 -3.23 -3.57 8.63
C THR A 214 -4.35 -2.95 9.47
N LEU A 215 -5.50 -3.61 9.58
CA LEU A 215 -6.63 -3.15 10.39
C LEU A 215 -6.29 -3.16 11.89
N ASP A 216 -5.60 -4.20 12.36
CA ASP A 216 -5.11 -4.28 13.75
C ASP A 216 -4.17 -3.11 14.08
N ALA A 217 -3.27 -2.76 13.17
CA ALA A 217 -2.36 -1.63 13.33
C ALA A 217 -3.05 -0.26 13.17
N ALA A 218 -4.03 -0.15 12.30
CA ALA A 218 -4.78 1.08 12.06
C ALA A 218 -5.63 1.50 13.27
N GLN A 219 -6.28 0.54 13.92
CA GLN A 219 -7.19 0.79 15.07
C GLN A 219 -8.17 1.94 14.77
N CYS A 220 -8.67 2.00 13.53
CA CYS A 220 -9.62 3.04 13.13
C CYS A 220 -11.01 2.76 13.71
N PRO A 221 -11.67 3.75 14.31
CA PRO A 221 -13.08 3.63 14.63
C PRO A 221 -13.93 3.73 13.35
N GLY A 222 -15.07 3.04 13.33
CA GLY A 222 -16.03 3.12 12.23
C GLY A 222 -15.90 1.99 11.21
N PRO A 223 -16.58 2.11 10.05
CA PRO A 223 -16.59 1.10 9.02
C PRO A 223 -15.18 0.82 8.52
N GLN A 224 -14.85 -0.47 8.35
CA GLN A 224 -13.56 -0.88 7.82
C GLN A 224 -13.55 -0.79 6.29
N PRO A 225 -12.47 -0.26 5.68
CA PRO A 225 -12.33 -0.27 4.24
C PRO A 225 -12.26 -1.70 3.70
N ARG A 226 -12.77 -1.89 2.49
CA ARG A 226 -12.71 -3.19 1.78
C ARG A 226 -11.73 -3.12 0.62
N ILE A 227 -11.20 -4.26 0.21
CA ILE A 227 -10.47 -4.34 -1.04
C ILE A 227 -11.46 -4.19 -2.20
N ARG A 228 -11.35 -3.09 -2.92
CA ARG A 228 -12.16 -2.81 -4.12
C ARG A 228 -11.58 -3.51 -5.35
N TYR A 229 -10.24 -3.50 -5.45
CA TYR A 229 -9.52 -4.09 -6.56
C TYR A 229 -8.27 -4.82 -6.07
N LEU A 230 -8.08 -6.05 -6.56
CA LEU A 230 -6.87 -6.84 -6.34
C LEU A 230 -6.21 -7.11 -7.68
N GLY A 231 -5.06 -6.49 -7.93
CA GLY A 231 -4.29 -6.63 -9.17
C GLY A 231 -3.46 -7.90 -9.17
N VAL A 232 -3.67 -8.74 -10.20
CA VAL A 232 -3.04 -10.05 -10.38
C VAL A 232 -2.15 -10.10 -11.63
N GLY A 233 -1.80 -8.95 -12.19
CA GLY A 233 -0.89 -8.81 -13.33
C GLY A 233 -0.81 -7.38 -13.85
N PRO A 234 0.03 -7.11 -14.86
CA PRO A 234 0.29 -5.77 -15.39
C PRO A 234 -0.82 -5.22 -16.31
N ASP A 235 -1.67 -6.08 -16.89
CA ASP A 235 -2.74 -5.64 -17.78
C ASP A 235 -3.92 -5.05 -16.96
N PRO A 236 -4.55 -3.95 -17.39
CA PRO A 236 -5.72 -3.37 -16.73
C PRO A 236 -6.90 -4.33 -16.54
N LYS A 237 -6.96 -5.42 -17.32
CA LYS A 237 -7.98 -6.48 -17.18
C LYS A 237 -7.62 -7.55 -16.14
N GLN A 238 -6.38 -7.57 -15.64
CA GLN A 238 -5.91 -8.50 -14.63
C GLN A 238 -6.23 -7.99 -13.23
N ILE A 239 -7.52 -7.79 -12.98
CA ILE A 239 -8.07 -7.23 -11.75
C ILE A 239 -9.23 -8.11 -11.26
N ILE A 240 -9.17 -8.49 -9.99
CA ILE A 240 -10.26 -9.14 -9.25
C ILE A 240 -11.09 -8.06 -8.55
N LYS A 241 -12.43 -8.13 -8.66
CA LYS A 241 -13.38 -7.13 -8.15
C LYS A 241 -14.34 -7.67 -7.10
N ASP A 242 -14.45 -8.97 -6.97
CA ASP A 242 -15.38 -9.69 -6.09
C ASP A 242 -14.72 -10.14 -4.77
N VAL A 243 -13.76 -9.34 -4.28
CA VAL A 243 -13.11 -9.61 -2.99
C VAL A 243 -14.14 -9.47 -1.87
N PRO A 244 -14.27 -10.46 -0.97
CA PRO A 244 -15.20 -10.37 0.15
C PRO A 244 -14.94 -9.15 1.06
N ALA A 245 -15.96 -8.73 1.81
CA ALA A 245 -15.80 -7.71 2.85
C ALA A 245 -14.69 -8.14 3.85
N SER A 246 -13.98 -7.17 4.41
CA SER A 246 -12.78 -7.44 5.23
C SER A 246 -13.03 -8.42 6.37
N GLU A 247 -14.17 -8.35 7.05
CA GLU A 247 -14.53 -9.30 8.12
C GLU A 247 -14.72 -10.73 7.62
N GLN A 248 -15.44 -10.90 6.50
CA GLN A 248 -15.68 -12.19 5.88
C GLN A 248 -14.37 -12.75 5.31
N LEU A 249 -13.58 -11.91 4.63
CA LEU A 249 -12.27 -12.26 4.09
C LEU A 249 -11.37 -12.86 5.17
N ILE A 250 -11.27 -12.19 6.31
CA ILE A 250 -10.45 -12.61 7.45
C ILE A 250 -10.99 -13.93 8.02
N LYS A 251 -12.30 -14.00 8.29
CA LYS A 251 -12.93 -15.18 8.92
C LYS A 251 -12.77 -16.45 8.09
N GLU A 252 -12.88 -16.35 6.76
CA GLU A 252 -12.94 -17.52 5.88
C GLU A 252 -11.58 -17.96 5.32
N ASN A 253 -10.57 -17.09 5.34
CA ASN A 253 -9.31 -17.35 4.62
C ASN A 253 -8.07 -17.34 5.52
N LEU A 254 -8.17 -17.06 6.81
CA LEU A 254 -7.03 -17.28 7.70
C LEU A 254 -6.86 -18.78 7.92
N LEU A 255 -5.74 -19.29 7.48
CA LEU A 255 -5.30 -20.64 7.80
C LEU A 255 -4.57 -20.58 9.14
N ASP A 256 -4.99 -21.44 10.08
CA ASP A 256 -4.27 -21.69 11.31
C ASP A 256 -2.93 -22.34 10.94
N THR A 257 -1.81 -21.67 11.24
CA THR A 257 -0.43 -22.14 11.04
C THR A 257 0.23 -22.35 12.39
#